data_5c7ffe4e2e7c3f93d18c306e5eedc87e
#
_entry.id   5c7ffe4e2e7c3f93d18c306e5eedc87e
#
_cell.length_a   1.000
_cell.length_b   1.000
_cell.length_c   1.000
_cell.angle_alpha   90.00
_cell.angle_beta   90.00
_cell.angle_gamma   90.00
#
_symmetry.space_group_name_H-M   'P 1'
#
loop_
_entity.id
_entity.type
_entity.pdbx_description
1 polymer ?
#
loop_
_entity_poly.entity_id
_entity_poly.type
_entity_poly.pdbx_seq_one_letter_code
_entity_poly.pdbx_strand_id
1 'polypeptide(L)'
;MHYSFDKGMDLLGLGARSLWRLDTDEHNRLSLAALEQALQQCREQKLKVLALVGVAGSTDFGSVDPLPELAAIARREQIHFHVDAAWGGPTLFSPRYQGLLTGIEHADTVTLDGHKQLLVPLGTGMLLCRQPDLMMTVKREAPYAIRATSFDQGRFTLEGTRPANALYLDAAFQMLGQQGYAQLIDANYDRARRMAALIDASPAFELMSAPVMNLLSYRCIPPHLQGQVPDVAANEQINLFNVALQKAQRAEGHSFVSRTQRAVSRYGEQPLTLLRAVLLNPLIEEADIHALLDDQVRLGNQIASQLFE
;
A
#
# COMPACT_ATOMS: atom_id res chain seq x y z
N MET A 1 0.15 3.95 -6.39
CA MET A 1 -0.33 5.20 -5.73
C MET A 1 -1.77 5.03 -5.27
N HIS A 2 -2.12 5.50 -4.08
CA HIS A 2 -3.45 5.38 -3.49
C HIS A 2 -4.44 6.37 -4.17
N TYR A 3 -5.73 6.01 -4.25
CA TYR A 3 -6.78 6.83 -4.89
C TYR A 3 -7.07 8.16 -4.16
N SER A 4 -6.57 8.34 -2.93
CA SER A 4 -6.66 9.62 -2.21
C SER A 4 -5.97 10.76 -2.93
N PHE A 5 -4.97 10.47 -3.76
CA PHE A 5 -4.32 11.49 -4.59
C PHE A 5 -5.28 12.03 -5.65
N ASP A 6 -6.14 11.20 -6.27
CA ASP A 6 -7.18 11.69 -7.19
C ASP A 6 -8.13 12.63 -6.47
N LYS A 7 -8.62 12.21 -5.30
CA LYS A 7 -9.49 13.06 -4.47
C LYS A 7 -8.79 14.37 -4.06
N GLY A 8 -7.51 14.28 -3.72
CA GLY A 8 -6.72 15.47 -3.38
C GLY A 8 -6.61 16.44 -4.54
N MET A 9 -6.35 15.95 -5.76
CA MET A 9 -6.28 16.79 -6.96
C MET A 9 -7.62 17.47 -7.26
N ASP A 10 -8.72 16.76 -7.10
CA ASP A 10 -10.05 17.32 -7.29
C ASP A 10 -10.38 18.37 -6.21
N LEU A 11 -10.09 18.08 -4.95
CA LEU A 11 -10.30 19.00 -3.81
C LEU A 11 -9.49 20.30 -3.98
N LEU A 12 -8.26 20.21 -4.49
CA LEU A 12 -7.39 21.35 -4.74
C LEU A 12 -7.76 22.11 -6.02
N GLY A 13 -8.73 21.64 -6.81
CA GLY A 13 -9.12 22.24 -8.08
C GLY A 13 -8.10 22.07 -9.20
N LEU A 14 -7.11 21.19 -9.04
CA LEU A 14 -6.09 20.92 -10.03
C LEU A 14 -6.56 19.92 -11.12
N GLY A 15 -7.55 19.09 -10.78
CA GLY A 15 -8.17 18.10 -11.65
C GLY A 15 -7.32 16.86 -11.87
N ALA A 16 -7.97 15.73 -12.13
CA ALA A 16 -7.35 14.41 -12.26
C ALA A 16 -6.28 14.34 -13.37
N ARG A 17 -6.40 15.14 -14.45
CA ARG A 17 -5.42 15.17 -15.54
C ARG A 17 -4.06 15.73 -15.14
N SER A 18 -3.96 16.44 -14.03
CA SER A 18 -2.71 16.94 -13.47
C SER A 18 -1.96 15.91 -12.64
N LEU A 19 -2.57 14.73 -12.39
CA LEU A 19 -1.94 13.60 -11.73
C LEU A 19 -1.49 12.57 -12.76
N TRP A 20 -0.19 12.48 -12.96
CA TRP A 20 0.39 11.51 -13.88
C TRP A 20 0.77 10.26 -13.10
N ARG A 21 0.17 9.13 -13.47
CA ARG A 21 0.57 7.80 -12.99
C ARG A 21 1.55 7.21 -13.96
N LEU A 22 2.70 6.83 -13.45
CA LEU A 22 3.77 6.26 -14.25
C LEU A 22 3.76 4.74 -14.14
N ASP A 23 4.31 4.09 -15.17
CA ASP A 23 4.45 2.65 -15.21
C ASP A 23 5.37 2.14 -14.09
N THR A 24 5.19 0.89 -13.74
CA THR A 24 6.01 0.19 -12.75
C THR A 24 6.95 -0.81 -13.41
N ASP A 25 8.03 -1.14 -12.70
CA ASP A 25 8.95 -2.21 -13.09
C ASP A 25 8.36 -3.60 -12.77
N GLU A 26 9.11 -4.66 -13.06
CA GLU A 26 8.75 -6.06 -12.78
C GLU A 26 8.57 -6.37 -11.29
N HIS A 27 9.07 -5.50 -10.40
CA HIS A 27 8.90 -5.58 -8.95
C HIS A 27 7.75 -4.71 -8.42
N ASN A 28 6.90 -4.20 -9.31
CA ASN A 28 5.79 -3.29 -8.98
C ASN A 28 6.24 -1.99 -8.31
N ARG A 29 7.44 -1.50 -8.62
CA ARG A 29 7.99 -0.22 -8.16
C ARG A 29 7.95 0.78 -9.30
N LEU A 30 7.90 2.06 -9.01
CA LEU A 30 7.95 3.12 -10.01
C LEU A 30 9.16 2.94 -10.94
N SER A 31 8.90 2.89 -12.25
CA SER A 31 9.95 2.77 -13.26
C SER A 31 10.70 4.10 -13.41
N LEU A 32 12.01 4.08 -13.14
CA LEU A 32 12.86 5.26 -13.33
C LEU A 32 12.90 5.71 -14.78
N ALA A 33 12.84 4.78 -15.74
CA ALA A 33 12.78 5.11 -17.16
C ALA A 33 11.48 5.85 -17.51
N ALA A 34 10.33 5.39 -17.01
CA ALA A 34 9.05 6.06 -17.19
C ALA A 34 9.05 7.47 -16.54
N LEU A 35 9.68 7.62 -15.38
CA LEU A 35 9.83 8.92 -14.72
C LEU A 35 10.65 9.89 -15.57
N GLU A 36 11.81 9.48 -16.11
CA GLU A 36 12.65 10.35 -16.94
C GLU A 36 11.93 10.75 -18.22
N GLN A 37 11.18 9.84 -18.85
CA GLN A 37 10.34 10.16 -20.02
C GLN A 37 9.26 11.19 -19.67
N ALA A 38 8.57 11.02 -18.54
CA ALA A 38 7.55 11.95 -18.09
C ALA A 38 8.12 13.35 -17.79
N LEU A 39 9.29 13.42 -17.16
CA LEU A 39 9.99 14.68 -16.93
C LEU A 39 10.42 15.36 -18.23
N GLN A 40 10.89 14.59 -19.21
CA GLN A 40 11.21 15.12 -20.55
C GLN A 40 9.96 15.69 -21.23
N GLN A 41 8.85 14.96 -21.18
CA GLN A 41 7.57 15.43 -21.73
C GLN A 41 7.08 16.70 -21.01
N CYS A 42 7.24 16.81 -19.70
CA CYS A 42 6.93 18.03 -18.96
C CYS A 42 7.75 19.23 -19.45
N ARG A 43 9.07 19.02 -19.69
CA ARG A 43 9.94 20.08 -20.24
C ARG A 43 9.52 20.55 -21.63
N GLU A 44 9.21 19.60 -22.53
CA GLU A 44 8.76 19.88 -23.90
C GLU A 44 7.43 20.65 -23.92
N GLN A 45 6.50 20.28 -23.04
CA GLN A 45 5.20 20.93 -22.89
C GLN A 45 5.24 22.18 -22.00
N LYS A 46 6.41 22.54 -21.45
CA LYS A 46 6.59 23.66 -20.51
C LYS A 46 5.68 23.55 -19.27
N LEU A 47 5.42 22.33 -18.83
CA LEU A 47 4.66 22.06 -17.61
C LEU A 47 5.57 22.16 -16.40
N LYS A 48 5.05 22.74 -15.33
CA LYS A 48 5.74 22.77 -14.04
C LYS A 48 5.33 21.55 -13.21
N VAL A 49 6.28 20.70 -12.86
CA VAL A 49 6.05 19.59 -11.95
C VAL A 49 5.96 20.14 -10.52
N LEU A 50 4.84 19.90 -9.86
CA LEU A 50 4.59 20.37 -8.51
C LEU A 50 5.28 19.49 -7.47
N ALA A 51 5.13 18.18 -7.60
CA ALA A 51 5.68 17.19 -6.68
C ALA A 51 5.96 15.87 -7.40
N LEU A 52 6.97 15.16 -6.90
CA LEU A 52 7.23 13.75 -7.16
C LEU A 52 6.78 12.94 -5.94
N VAL A 53 6.00 11.89 -6.17
CA VAL A 53 5.50 11.04 -5.09
C VAL A 53 6.11 9.65 -5.25
N GLY A 54 6.90 9.23 -4.27
CA GLY A 54 7.33 7.85 -4.08
C GLY A 54 6.40 7.13 -3.11
N VAL A 55 6.23 5.82 -3.29
CA VAL A 55 5.37 5.00 -2.43
C VAL A 55 6.23 4.02 -1.63
N ALA A 56 6.07 4.01 -0.32
CA ALA A 56 6.70 3.06 0.59
C ALA A 56 5.63 2.14 1.19
N GLY A 57 5.39 1.01 0.52
CA GLY A 57 4.33 0.06 0.86
C GLY A 57 3.08 0.26 0.03
N SER A 58 3.13 -0.12 -1.25
CA SER A 58 2.00 -0.01 -2.16
C SER A 58 0.81 -0.87 -1.70
N THR A 59 -0.42 -0.41 -1.99
CA THR A 59 -1.65 -1.02 -1.48
C THR A 59 -1.82 -2.47 -1.92
N ASP A 60 -1.42 -2.81 -3.14
CA ASP A 60 -1.68 -4.14 -3.71
C ASP A 60 -0.53 -5.13 -3.50
N PHE A 61 0.72 -4.66 -3.50
CA PHE A 61 1.91 -5.52 -3.48
C PHE A 61 2.85 -5.27 -2.29
N GLY A 62 2.66 -4.18 -1.53
CA GLY A 62 3.58 -3.79 -0.47
C GLY A 62 4.95 -3.37 -0.98
N SER A 63 5.08 -3.09 -2.29
CA SER A 63 6.33 -2.68 -2.91
C SER A 63 6.78 -1.31 -2.39
N VAL A 64 8.08 -1.09 -2.41
CA VAL A 64 8.71 0.19 -2.06
C VAL A 64 9.42 0.71 -3.29
N ASP A 65 9.08 1.93 -3.68
CA ASP A 65 9.71 2.61 -4.81
C ASP A 65 11.22 2.86 -4.54
N PRO A 66 12.04 3.07 -5.56
CA PRO A 66 13.47 3.34 -5.42
C PRO A 66 13.72 4.73 -4.84
N LEU A 67 13.44 4.90 -3.54
CA LEU A 67 13.43 6.20 -2.85
C LEU A 67 14.73 6.99 -2.98
N PRO A 68 15.94 6.37 -2.91
CA PRO A 68 17.20 7.11 -3.08
C PRO A 68 17.31 7.78 -4.45
N GLU A 69 16.95 7.04 -5.51
CA GLU A 69 16.99 7.52 -6.90
C GLU A 69 15.92 8.60 -7.12
N LEU A 70 14.72 8.41 -6.58
CA LEU A 70 13.66 9.42 -6.64
C LEU A 70 14.06 10.70 -5.92
N ALA A 71 14.69 10.60 -4.76
CA ALA A 71 15.22 11.75 -4.03
C ALA A 71 16.30 12.51 -4.82
N ALA A 72 17.21 11.78 -5.50
CA ALA A 72 18.24 12.38 -6.34
C ALA A 72 17.62 13.11 -7.54
N ILE A 73 16.63 12.51 -8.19
CA ILE A 73 15.89 13.13 -9.31
C ILE A 73 15.12 14.36 -8.82
N ALA A 74 14.37 14.27 -7.74
CA ALA A 74 13.62 15.39 -7.19
C ALA A 74 14.53 16.59 -6.86
N ARG A 75 15.70 16.32 -6.30
CA ARG A 75 16.71 17.35 -6.00
C ARG A 75 17.27 17.98 -7.28
N ARG A 76 17.60 17.16 -8.30
CA ARG A 76 18.10 17.63 -9.59
C ARG A 76 17.10 18.55 -10.28
N GLU A 77 15.83 18.16 -10.27
CA GLU A 77 14.73 18.88 -10.92
C GLU A 77 14.13 20.00 -10.06
N GLN A 78 14.59 20.15 -8.81
CA GLN A 78 14.05 21.09 -7.82
C GLN A 78 12.54 20.92 -7.57
N ILE A 79 12.09 19.67 -7.46
CA ILE A 79 10.70 19.26 -7.26
C ILE A 79 10.52 18.85 -5.79
N HIS A 80 9.36 19.16 -5.22
CA HIS A 80 8.99 18.64 -3.89
C HIS A 80 8.90 17.12 -3.91
N PHE A 81 9.62 16.46 -3.02
CA PHE A 81 9.62 15.02 -2.88
C PHE A 81 8.74 14.59 -1.71
N HIS A 82 7.63 13.95 -2.03
CA HIS A 82 6.73 13.34 -1.04
C HIS A 82 6.87 11.83 -1.05
N VAL A 83 6.89 11.21 0.13
CA VAL A 83 6.80 9.75 0.26
C VAL A 83 5.49 9.38 0.94
N ASP A 84 4.65 8.67 0.19
CA ASP A 84 3.48 8.01 0.76
C ASP A 84 3.94 6.72 1.46
N ALA A 85 4.20 6.84 2.75
CA ALA A 85 4.55 5.75 3.65
C ALA A 85 3.40 5.39 4.60
N ALA A 86 2.17 5.69 4.20
CA ALA A 86 0.96 5.45 4.99
C ALA A 86 0.88 3.98 5.46
N TRP A 87 1.33 3.04 4.64
CA TRP A 87 1.47 1.64 5.04
C TRP A 87 2.85 1.33 5.60
N GLY A 88 3.90 1.61 4.86
CA GLY A 88 5.25 1.11 5.15
C GLY A 88 6.03 1.90 6.20
N GLY A 89 5.63 3.12 6.57
CA GLY A 89 6.38 3.97 7.48
C GLY A 89 6.79 3.31 8.79
N PRO A 90 5.92 2.54 9.47
CA PRO A 90 6.27 1.82 10.68
C PRO A 90 7.40 0.79 10.53
N THR A 91 7.73 0.35 9.32
CA THR A 91 8.89 -0.52 9.05
C THR A 91 10.20 0.04 9.65
N LEU A 92 10.31 1.36 9.80
CA LEU A 92 11.45 2.04 10.42
C LEU A 92 11.69 1.61 11.88
N PHE A 93 10.69 1.11 12.58
CA PHE A 93 10.86 0.58 13.94
C PHE A 93 11.60 -0.76 13.98
N SER A 94 11.62 -1.52 12.88
CA SER A 94 12.29 -2.81 12.80
C SER A 94 13.73 -2.67 12.33
N PRO A 95 14.74 -2.96 13.17
CA PRO A 95 16.14 -2.99 12.74
C PRO A 95 16.39 -3.99 11.59
N ARG A 96 15.56 -5.03 11.49
CA ARG A 96 15.66 -6.05 10.46
C ARG A 96 15.18 -5.55 9.10
N TYR A 97 14.20 -4.66 9.07
CA TYR A 97 13.52 -4.25 7.84
C TYR A 97 13.61 -2.76 7.51
N GLN A 98 14.11 -1.93 8.42
CA GLN A 98 14.23 -0.47 8.19
C GLN A 98 14.97 -0.11 6.91
N GLY A 99 15.94 -0.95 6.49
CA GLY A 99 16.69 -0.76 5.26
C GLY A 99 15.82 -0.77 3.99
N LEU A 100 14.61 -1.32 4.03
CA LEU A 100 13.65 -1.26 2.92
C LEU A 100 13.25 0.18 2.60
N LEU A 101 13.32 1.09 3.57
CA LEU A 101 12.92 2.49 3.43
C LEU A 101 14.11 3.44 3.26
N THR A 102 15.31 2.92 2.96
CA THR A 102 16.48 3.77 2.68
C THR A 102 16.13 4.83 1.65
N GLY A 103 16.50 6.09 1.91
CA GLY A 103 16.15 7.23 1.06
C GLY A 103 14.93 8.03 1.53
N ILE A 104 14.10 7.49 2.44
CA ILE A 104 12.94 8.20 2.99
C ILE A 104 13.33 9.47 3.74
N GLU A 105 14.53 9.49 4.34
CA GLU A 105 15.10 10.63 5.06
C GLU A 105 15.33 11.85 4.16
N HIS A 106 15.35 11.65 2.86
CA HIS A 106 15.49 12.72 1.87
C HIS A 106 14.17 13.33 1.41
N ALA A 107 13.03 12.75 1.81
CA ALA A 107 11.73 13.31 1.47
C ALA A 107 11.51 14.67 2.14
N ASP A 108 10.84 15.59 1.45
CA ASP A 108 10.41 16.86 2.03
C ASP A 108 9.22 16.65 2.95
N THR A 109 8.34 15.72 2.57
CA THR A 109 7.19 15.31 3.39
C THR A 109 6.96 13.81 3.32
N VAL A 110 6.47 13.23 4.42
CA VAL A 110 6.11 11.80 4.52
C VAL A 110 4.73 11.67 5.14
N THR A 111 3.82 10.93 4.48
CA THR A 111 2.57 10.49 5.10
C THR A 111 2.77 9.17 5.82
N LEU A 112 2.22 9.06 7.05
CA LEU A 112 2.21 7.83 7.82
C LEU A 112 0.85 7.66 8.52
N ASP A 113 0.28 6.43 8.48
CA ASP A 113 -1.00 6.14 9.12
C ASP A 113 -0.82 5.31 10.38
N GLY A 114 -1.28 5.85 11.52
CA GLY A 114 -1.29 5.14 12.78
C GLY A 114 -2.30 3.98 12.79
N HIS A 115 -3.44 4.17 12.12
CA HIS A 115 -4.51 3.16 12.04
C HIS A 115 -4.22 1.97 11.09
N LYS A 116 -3.00 1.87 10.58
CA LYS A 116 -2.50 0.73 9.79
C LYS A 116 -1.55 -0.10 10.65
N GLN A 117 -0.28 -0.15 10.30
CA GLN A 117 0.69 -1.02 11.00
C GLN A 117 1.00 -0.62 12.46
N LEU A 118 0.63 0.59 12.90
CA LEU A 118 0.73 0.96 14.33
C LEU A 118 -0.48 0.51 15.17
N LEU A 119 -1.51 -0.08 14.56
CA LEU A 119 -2.64 -0.74 15.23
C LEU A 119 -3.45 0.19 16.16
N VAL A 120 -3.43 1.51 15.93
CA VAL A 120 -4.28 2.43 16.68
C VAL A 120 -5.62 2.68 15.96
N PRO A 121 -6.65 3.22 16.63
CA PRO A 121 -7.97 3.46 16.04
C PRO A 121 -7.94 4.28 14.76
N LEU A 122 -8.96 4.07 13.90
CA LEU A 122 -9.17 4.80 12.65
C LEU A 122 -9.16 6.33 12.86
N GLY A 123 -8.72 7.05 11.84
CA GLY A 123 -8.65 8.50 11.84
C GLY A 123 -7.31 9.06 12.34
N THR A 124 -6.32 8.19 12.62
CA THR A 124 -4.97 8.62 12.99
C THR A 124 -4.07 8.59 11.75
N GLY A 125 -3.89 9.75 11.13
CA GLY A 125 -2.95 9.98 10.05
C GLY A 125 -1.96 11.08 10.42
N MET A 126 -0.73 10.99 9.94
CA MET A 126 0.35 11.91 10.25
C MET A 126 1.00 12.41 8.95
N LEU A 127 1.33 13.69 8.93
CA LEU A 127 2.22 14.28 7.93
C LEU A 127 3.49 14.73 8.64
N LEU A 128 4.61 14.14 8.25
CA LEU A 128 5.92 14.52 8.73
C LEU A 128 6.56 15.46 7.71
N CYS A 129 7.14 16.56 8.18
CA CYS A 129 7.83 17.55 7.35
C CYS A 129 9.29 17.60 7.74
N ARG A 130 10.18 17.48 6.78
CA ARG A 130 11.63 17.59 7.03
C ARG A 130 12.02 18.98 7.52
N GLN A 131 11.40 20.01 6.94
CA GLN A 131 11.60 21.38 7.37
C GLN A 131 10.42 21.85 8.25
N PRO A 132 10.65 22.23 9.51
CA PRO A 132 9.58 22.66 10.41
C PRO A 132 8.76 23.82 9.86
N ASP A 133 9.38 24.73 9.14
CA ASP A 133 8.73 25.93 8.60
C ASP A 133 7.76 25.64 7.45
N LEU A 134 7.82 24.45 6.86
CA LEU A 134 6.90 24.08 5.77
C LEU A 134 5.45 24.18 6.21
N MET A 135 5.12 23.76 7.43
CA MET A 135 3.77 23.84 7.97
C MET A 135 3.30 25.28 8.20
N MET A 136 4.21 26.24 8.32
CA MET A 136 3.85 27.65 8.48
C MET A 136 3.18 28.23 7.23
N THR A 137 3.39 27.65 6.07
CA THR A 137 2.75 28.07 4.80
C THR A 137 1.24 27.84 4.81
N VAL A 138 0.76 26.82 5.53
CA VAL A 138 -0.69 26.48 5.63
C VAL A 138 -1.32 26.95 6.93
N LYS A 139 -0.52 27.51 7.84
CA LYS A 139 -0.99 27.98 9.13
C LYS A 139 -2.09 29.03 8.99
N ARG A 140 -3.14 28.89 9.81
CA ARG A 140 -4.20 29.89 10.00
C ARG A 140 -4.39 30.13 11.47
N GLU A 141 -4.73 31.37 11.82
CA GLU A 141 -4.93 31.80 13.20
C GLU A 141 -6.34 32.39 13.34
N ALA A 142 -6.95 32.16 14.49
CA ALA A 142 -8.21 32.75 14.86
C ALA A 142 -8.09 33.36 16.26
N PRO A 143 -8.30 34.70 16.43
CA PRO A 143 -8.03 35.40 17.70
C PRO A 143 -8.81 34.84 18.90
N TYR A 144 -9.96 34.24 18.65
CA TYR A 144 -10.84 33.73 19.72
C TYR A 144 -10.45 32.29 20.19
N ALA A 145 -9.78 31.50 19.36
CA ALA A 145 -9.49 30.10 19.66
C ALA A 145 -8.01 29.71 19.40
N ILE A 146 -7.50 29.99 18.20
CA ILE A 146 -6.21 29.51 17.72
C ILE A 146 -5.21 30.66 17.75
N ARG A 147 -4.54 30.83 18.88
CA ARG A 147 -3.56 31.93 19.09
C ARG A 147 -2.20 31.54 18.53
N ALA A 148 -1.36 32.53 18.23
CA ALA A 148 0.01 32.34 17.74
C ALA A 148 0.87 31.42 18.63
N THR A 149 0.66 31.43 19.94
CA THR A 149 1.38 30.64 20.94
C THR A 149 0.67 29.32 21.32
N SER A 150 -0.48 29.02 20.69
CA SER A 150 -1.23 27.79 20.98
C SER A 150 -0.52 26.57 20.40
N PHE A 151 -0.59 25.43 21.11
CA PHE A 151 -0.21 24.11 20.60
C PHE A 151 -1.32 23.45 19.78
N ASP A 152 -2.44 24.13 19.54
CA ASP A 152 -3.60 23.63 18.80
C ASP A 152 -3.21 23.28 17.37
N GLN A 153 -3.44 22.02 16.99
CA GLN A 153 -3.14 21.50 15.65
C GLN A 153 -4.16 21.97 14.60
N GLY A 154 -5.32 22.45 15.02
CA GLY A 154 -6.37 23.01 14.12
C GLY A 154 -5.86 24.14 13.22
N ARG A 155 -4.78 24.83 13.63
CA ARG A 155 -4.13 25.86 12.80
C ARG A 155 -3.45 25.34 11.53
N PHE A 156 -3.17 24.04 11.45
CA PHE A 156 -2.49 23.37 10.33
C PHE A 156 -3.38 22.39 9.57
N THR A 157 -4.61 22.18 10.02
CA THR A 157 -5.53 21.21 9.43
C THR A 157 -6.71 21.93 8.77
N LEU A 158 -7.40 21.24 7.85
CA LEU A 158 -8.60 21.78 7.20
C LEU A 158 -9.73 21.97 8.23
N GLU A 159 -9.90 20.98 9.12
CA GLU A 159 -10.88 21.05 10.20
C GLU A 159 -10.29 21.78 11.39
N GLY A 160 -11.07 22.71 11.97
CA GLY A 160 -10.69 23.42 13.19
C GLY A 160 -10.79 22.56 14.44
N THR A 161 -11.78 21.68 14.53
CA THR A 161 -12.00 20.77 15.66
C THR A 161 -11.87 19.33 15.20
N ARG A 162 -11.01 18.58 15.88
CA ARG A 162 -10.74 17.16 15.58
C ARG A 162 -10.69 16.34 16.87
N PRO A 163 -11.02 15.03 16.80
CA PRO A 163 -10.78 14.11 17.90
C PRO A 163 -9.29 14.11 18.29
N ALA A 164 -8.99 13.97 19.57
CA ALA A 164 -7.61 13.92 20.10
C ALA A 164 -6.95 12.54 19.83
N ASN A 165 -6.95 12.08 18.58
CA ASN A 165 -6.45 10.75 18.19
C ASN A 165 -4.96 10.57 18.47
N ALA A 166 -4.21 11.65 18.64
CA ALA A 166 -2.81 11.58 19.06
C ALA A 166 -2.62 10.89 20.42
N LEU A 167 -3.64 10.92 21.30
CA LEU A 167 -3.59 10.21 22.59
C LEU A 167 -3.54 8.68 22.42
N TYR A 168 -4.22 8.14 21.40
CA TYR A 168 -4.13 6.70 21.11
C TYR A 168 -2.74 6.31 20.65
N LEU A 169 -2.11 7.16 19.84
CA LEU A 169 -0.76 6.92 19.37
C LEU A 169 0.26 7.02 20.50
N ASP A 170 0.14 8.04 21.36
CA ASP A 170 1.00 8.20 22.52
C ASP A 170 0.86 7.00 23.48
N ALA A 171 -0.36 6.60 23.81
CA ALA A 171 -0.61 5.43 24.66
C ALA A 171 0.00 4.15 24.06
N ALA A 172 -0.13 3.95 22.76
CA ALA A 172 0.44 2.79 22.08
C ALA A 172 1.97 2.81 22.13
N PHE A 173 2.59 3.96 21.94
CA PHE A 173 4.03 4.11 22.07
C PHE A 173 4.53 3.91 23.50
N GLN A 174 3.78 4.36 24.50
CA GLN A 174 4.10 4.11 25.92
C GLN A 174 4.00 2.62 26.28
N MET A 175 3.02 1.91 25.73
CA MET A 175 2.80 0.48 26.01
C MET A 175 3.79 -0.42 25.27
N LEU A 176 4.03 -0.20 24.00
CA LEU A 176 4.80 -1.11 23.14
C LEU A 176 6.25 -0.65 22.98
N GLY A 177 6.47 0.64 22.93
CA GLY A 177 7.77 1.21 22.61
C GLY A 177 8.30 0.78 21.23
N GLN A 178 9.51 1.15 20.93
CA GLN A 178 10.16 0.79 19.65
C GLN A 178 10.33 -0.74 19.53
N GLN A 179 10.68 -1.42 20.62
CA GLN A 179 10.93 -2.87 20.61
C GLN A 179 9.64 -3.66 20.35
N GLY A 180 8.53 -3.27 20.98
CA GLY A 180 7.25 -3.92 20.76
C GLY A 180 6.78 -3.78 19.32
N TYR A 181 6.91 -2.59 18.75
CA TYR A 181 6.61 -2.39 17.32
C TYR A 181 7.55 -3.15 16.39
N ALA A 182 8.85 -3.23 16.71
CA ALA A 182 9.80 -4.04 15.93
C ALA A 182 9.35 -5.51 15.89
N GLN A 183 8.99 -6.09 17.03
CA GLN A 183 8.52 -7.48 17.14
C GLN A 183 7.23 -7.71 16.35
N LEU A 184 6.28 -6.78 16.42
CA LEU A 184 5.02 -6.89 15.68
C LEU A 184 5.26 -6.85 14.17
N ILE A 185 6.11 -5.94 13.70
CA ILE A 185 6.44 -5.79 12.28
C ILE A 185 7.17 -7.05 11.78
N ASP A 186 8.19 -7.51 12.51
CA ASP A 186 8.95 -8.69 12.15
C ASP A 186 8.04 -9.93 12.05
N ALA A 187 7.18 -10.15 13.05
CA ALA A 187 6.25 -11.27 13.06
C ALA A 187 5.25 -11.21 11.90
N ASN A 188 4.71 -10.02 11.59
CA ASN A 188 3.76 -9.84 10.50
C ASN A 188 4.42 -10.09 9.13
N TYR A 189 5.66 -9.65 8.94
CA TYR A 189 6.39 -9.87 7.68
C TYR A 189 6.79 -11.35 7.53
N ASP A 190 7.16 -12.02 8.60
CA ASP A 190 7.44 -13.45 8.60
C ASP A 190 6.17 -14.28 8.28
N ARG A 191 5.00 -13.91 8.82
CA ARG A 191 3.72 -14.53 8.45
C ARG A 191 3.42 -14.39 6.95
N ALA A 192 3.63 -13.21 6.38
CA ALA A 192 3.42 -13.01 4.95
C ALA A 192 4.34 -13.90 4.10
N ARG A 193 5.61 -14.06 4.49
CA ARG A 193 6.55 -14.96 3.82
C ARG A 193 6.15 -16.43 3.95
N ARG A 194 5.67 -16.85 5.13
CA ARG A 194 5.15 -18.21 5.33
C ARG A 194 3.94 -18.48 4.44
N MET A 195 2.98 -17.55 4.40
CA MET A 195 1.82 -17.69 3.52
C MET A 195 2.23 -17.74 2.05
N ALA A 196 3.19 -16.91 1.63
CA ALA A 196 3.71 -16.94 0.27
C ALA A 196 4.35 -18.30 -0.07
N ALA A 197 5.13 -18.88 0.86
CA ALA A 197 5.73 -20.21 0.66
C ALA A 197 4.69 -21.32 0.52
N LEU A 198 3.59 -21.26 1.28
CA LEU A 198 2.48 -22.21 1.16
C LEU A 198 1.75 -22.07 -0.18
N ILE A 199 1.54 -20.83 -0.65
CA ILE A 199 0.96 -20.53 -1.95
C ILE A 199 1.84 -21.10 -3.08
N ASP A 200 3.14 -20.84 -3.05
CA ASP A 200 4.08 -21.31 -4.06
C ASP A 200 4.23 -22.86 -4.08
N ALA A 201 4.01 -23.52 -2.95
CA ALA A 201 4.04 -24.96 -2.84
C ALA A 201 2.79 -25.67 -3.38
N SER A 202 1.72 -24.95 -3.71
CA SER A 202 0.44 -25.52 -4.11
C SER A 202 0.06 -25.16 -5.56
N PRO A 203 -0.25 -26.13 -6.42
CA PRO A 203 -0.69 -25.86 -7.78
C PRO A 203 -2.07 -25.14 -7.86
N ALA A 204 -2.81 -25.11 -6.75
CA ALA A 204 -4.08 -24.42 -6.65
C ALA A 204 -3.95 -22.89 -6.58
N PHE A 205 -2.75 -22.38 -6.45
CA PHE A 205 -2.49 -20.95 -6.29
C PHE A 205 -1.37 -20.46 -7.20
N GLU A 206 -1.34 -19.16 -7.39
CA GLU A 206 -0.26 -18.46 -8.04
C GLU A 206 0.05 -17.16 -7.33
N LEU A 207 1.27 -17.03 -6.80
CA LEU A 207 1.77 -15.81 -6.17
C LEU A 207 2.15 -14.77 -7.23
N MET A 208 1.71 -13.53 -7.05
CA MET A 208 2.02 -12.47 -8.02
C MET A 208 3.42 -11.89 -7.86
N SER A 209 3.88 -11.78 -6.64
CA SER A 209 5.25 -11.35 -6.30
C SER A 209 5.60 -11.78 -4.88
N ALA A 210 6.87 -11.98 -4.60
CA ALA A 210 7.33 -12.21 -3.23
C ALA A 210 6.95 -11.02 -2.33
N PRO A 211 6.41 -11.25 -1.12
CA PRO A 211 6.03 -10.17 -0.23
C PRO A 211 7.24 -9.38 0.28
N VAL A 212 7.21 -8.08 0.08
CA VAL A 212 8.20 -7.13 0.62
C VAL A 212 7.87 -6.79 2.07
N MET A 213 6.57 -6.63 2.36
CA MET A 213 6.02 -6.31 3.67
C MET A 213 5.04 -7.41 4.13
N ASN A 214 4.06 -7.07 4.95
CA ASN A 214 3.07 -7.98 5.52
C ASN A 214 1.79 -8.13 4.68
N LEU A 215 1.87 -7.94 3.40
CA LEU A 215 0.78 -8.15 2.46
C LEU A 215 1.28 -8.84 1.20
N LEU A 216 0.42 -9.60 0.57
CA LEU A 216 0.69 -10.30 -0.67
C LEU A 216 -0.56 -10.38 -1.54
N SER A 217 -0.34 -10.42 -2.84
CA SER A 217 -1.37 -10.63 -3.85
C SER A 217 -1.12 -11.95 -4.60
N TYR A 218 -2.16 -12.73 -4.74
CA TYR A 218 -2.13 -14.05 -5.36
C TYR A 218 -3.48 -14.33 -6.02
N ARG A 219 -3.60 -15.44 -6.72
CA ARG A 219 -4.88 -15.91 -7.25
C ARG A 219 -5.03 -17.42 -7.09
N CYS A 220 -6.25 -17.89 -6.96
CA CYS A 220 -6.57 -19.31 -7.06
C CYS A 220 -6.67 -19.72 -8.53
N ILE A 221 -6.17 -20.92 -8.84
CA ILE A 221 -6.19 -21.51 -10.17
C ILE A 221 -7.26 -22.61 -10.19
N PRO A 222 -8.26 -22.54 -11.10
CA PRO A 222 -9.27 -23.60 -11.24
C PRO A 222 -8.60 -24.96 -11.51
N PRO A 223 -9.16 -26.09 -11.03
CA PRO A 223 -8.53 -27.42 -11.13
C PRO A 223 -8.09 -27.80 -12.55
N HIS A 224 -8.89 -27.48 -13.56
CA HIS A 224 -8.60 -27.81 -14.96
C HIS A 224 -7.49 -26.97 -15.62
N LEU A 225 -7.06 -25.88 -14.98
CA LEU A 225 -5.98 -25.01 -15.46
C LEU A 225 -4.69 -25.11 -14.61
N GLN A 226 -4.70 -25.94 -13.56
CA GLN A 226 -3.52 -26.12 -12.71
C GLN A 226 -2.36 -26.76 -13.49
N GLY A 227 -1.15 -26.27 -13.23
CA GLY A 227 0.08 -26.74 -13.91
C GLY A 227 0.25 -26.21 -15.34
N GLN A 228 -0.63 -25.35 -15.82
CA GLN A 228 -0.54 -24.70 -17.14
C GLN A 228 -0.06 -23.24 -17.01
N VAL A 229 0.62 -22.74 -18.03
CA VAL A 229 0.91 -21.31 -18.16
C VAL A 229 -0.32 -20.66 -18.80
N PRO A 230 -1.03 -19.79 -18.08
CA PRO A 230 -2.28 -19.22 -18.60
C PRO A 230 -2.03 -18.27 -19.78
N ASP A 231 -2.76 -18.47 -20.87
CA ASP A 231 -2.92 -17.51 -21.94
C ASP A 231 -4.00 -16.46 -21.59
N VAL A 232 -4.33 -15.58 -22.54
CA VAL A 232 -5.34 -14.53 -22.34
C VAL A 232 -6.72 -15.10 -21.98
N ALA A 233 -7.15 -16.16 -22.66
CA ALA A 233 -8.46 -16.79 -22.43
C ALA A 233 -8.51 -17.50 -21.08
N ALA A 234 -7.45 -18.23 -20.71
CA ALA A 234 -7.32 -18.86 -19.41
C ALA A 234 -7.32 -17.80 -18.29
N ASN A 235 -6.64 -16.67 -18.47
CA ASN A 235 -6.64 -15.57 -17.51
C ASN A 235 -8.06 -14.99 -17.30
N GLU A 236 -8.88 -14.89 -18.34
CA GLU A 236 -10.28 -14.46 -18.21
C GLU A 236 -11.10 -15.46 -17.36
N GLN A 237 -10.93 -16.77 -17.57
CA GLN A 237 -11.57 -17.80 -16.75
C GLN A 237 -11.11 -17.70 -15.29
N ILE A 238 -9.79 -17.56 -15.05
CA ILE A 238 -9.24 -17.40 -13.71
C ILE A 238 -9.77 -16.12 -13.04
N ASN A 239 -9.93 -15.03 -13.79
CA ASN A 239 -10.50 -13.79 -13.27
C ASN A 239 -11.95 -14.00 -12.78
N LEU A 240 -12.82 -14.62 -13.61
CA LEU A 240 -14.18 -14.93 -13.22
C LEU A 240 -14.25 -15.85 -12.00
N PHE A 241 -13.40 -16.88 -11.98
CA PHE A 241 -13.28 -17.81 -10.87
C PHE A 241 -12.91 -17.11 -9.55
N ASN A 242 -11.90 -16.24 -9.55
CA ASN A 242 -11.48 -15.51 -8.34
C ASN A 242 -12.52 -14.49 -7.89
N VAL A 243 -13.31 -13.91 -8.80
CA VAL A 243 -14.46 -13.09 -8.43
C VAL A 243 -15.52 -13.92 -7.69
N ALA A 244 -15.85 -15.10 -8.20
CA ALA A 244 -16.84 -15.98 -7.58
C ALA A 244 -16.34 -16.53 -6.23
N LEU A 245 -15.07 -16.96 -6.17
CA LEU A 245 -14.42 -17.47 -4.97
C LEU A 245 -14.47 -16.46 -3.83
N GLN A 246 -14.05 -15.23 -4.08
CA GLN A 246 -14.04 -14.19 -3.06
C GLN A 246 -15.45 -13.83 -2.56
N LYS A 247 -16.46 -13.88 -3.45
CA LYS A 247 -17.86 -13.67 -3.06
C LYS A 247 -18.37 -14.81 -2.18
N ALA A 248 -18.07 -16.06 -2.52
CA ALA A 248 -18.46 -17.23 -1.74
C ALA A 248 -17.79 -17.23 -0.36
N GLN A 249 -16.48 -17.02 -0.31
CA GLN A 249 -15.71 -16.88 0.93
C GLN A 249 -16.32 -15.82 1.86
N ARG A 250 -16.66 -14.65 1.31
CA ARG A 250 -17.31 -13.59 2.08
C ARG A 250 -18.70 -13.97 2.57
N ALA A 251 -19.47 -14.71 1.76
CA ALA A 251 -20.83 -15.12 2.12
C ALA A 251 -20.85 -16.18 3.22
N GLU A 252 -19.91 -17.13 3.19
CA GLU A 252 -19.77 -18.12 4.28
C GLU A 252 -19.25 -17.51 5.58
N GLY A 253 -18.36 -16.52 5.50
CA GLY A 253 -17.91 -15.76 6.66
C GLY A 253 -16.89 -16.47 7.55
N HIS A 254 -16.35 -17.63 7.14
CA HIS A 254 -15.33 -18.35 7.91
C HIS A 254 -13.95 -17.72 7.76
N SER A 255 -13.64 -17.23 6.57
CA SER A 255 -12.38 -16.57 6.26
C SER A 255 -12.62 -15.39 5.30
N PHE A 256 -11.66 -14.48 5.19
CA PHE A 256 -11.79 -13.33 4.32
C PHE A 256 -10.45 -12.84 3.79
N VAL A 257 -10.41 -12.59 2.48
CA VAL A 257 -9.39 -11.77 1.83
C VAL A 257 -10.06 -10.73 0.94
N SER A 258 -9.41 -9.59 0.77
CA SER A 258 -9.88 -8.58 -0.18
C SER A 258 -9.55 -9.00 -1.61
N ARG A 259 -10.15 -8.31 -2.58
CA ARG A 259 -9.91 -8.52 -4.00
C ARG A 259 -9.50 -7.21 -4.65
N THR A 260 -8.54 -7.27 -5.56
CA THR A 260 -8.11 -6.16 -6.40
C THR A 260 -8.05 -6.59 -7.86
N GLN A 261 -7.89 -5.63 -8.76
CA GLN A 261 -7.66 -5.90 -10.19
C GLN A 261 -6.46 -5.07 -10.65
N ARG A 262 -5.43 -5.76 -11.18
CA ARG A 262 -4.18 -5.15 -11.63
C ARG A 262 -3.61 -5.88 -12.83
N ALA A 263 -2.97 -5.12 -13.72
CA ALA A 263 -2.04 -5.69 -14.67
C ALA A 263 -0.76 -6.10 -13.92
N VAL A 264 -0.19 -7.22 -14.29
CA VAL A 264 1.09 -7.74 -13.75
C VAL A 264 2.02 -7.96 -14.94
N SER A 265 3.23 -7.42 -14.88
CA SER A 265 4.15 -7.34 -16.02
C SER A 265 4.35 -8.66 -16.78
N ARG A 266 4.40 -9.81 -16.08
CA ARG A 266 4.52 -11.12 -16.72
C ARG A 266 3.32 -11.55 -17.59
N TYR A 267 2.18 -10.88 -17.46
CA TYR A 267 0.97 -11.10 -18.26
C TYR A 267 0.62 -9.89 -19.14
N GLY A 268 1.56 -8.97 -19.31
CA GLY A 268 1.37 -7.76 -20.09
C GLY A 268 0.35 -6.82 -19.46
N GLU A 269 -0.46 -6.17 -20.30
CA GLU A 269 -1.46 -5.19 -19.86
C GLU A 269 -2.82 -5.81 -19.46
N GLN A 270 -2.95 -7.14 -19.55
CA GLN A 270 -4.21 -7.80 -19.20
C GLN A 270 -4.51 -7.64 -17.69
N PRO A 271 -5.67 -7.06 -17.33
CA PRO A 271 -6.04 -6.95 -15.93
C PRO A 271 -6.33 -8.32 -15.32
N LEU A 272 -5.65 -8.63 -14.22
CA LEU A 272 -5.86 -9.85 -13.45
C LEU A 272 -6.66 -9.55 -12.18
N THR A 273 -7.60 -10.42 -11.86
CA THR A 273 -8.31 -10.41 -10.57
C THR A 273 -7.46 -11.15 -9.54
N LEU A 274 -7.03 -10.43 -8.52
CA LEU A 274 -6.14 -10.93 -7.49
C LEU A 274 -6.82 -10.94 -6.14
N LEU A 275 -6.57 -11.97 -5.36
CA LEU A 275 -6.88 -12.03 -3.94
C LEU A 275 -5.73 -11.32 -3.20
N ARG A 276 -6.07 -10.51 -2.21
CA ARG A 276 -5.10 -9.74 -1.45
C ARG A 276 -5.24 -10.03 0.04
N ALA A 277 -4.23 -10.68 0.60
CA ALA A 277 -4.13 -10.95 2.03
C ALA A 277 -3.26 -9.88 2.71
N VAL A 278 -3.67 -9.47 3.91
CA VAL A 278 -2.96 -8.53 4.76
C VAL A 278 -2.77 -9.15 6.13
N LEU A 279 -1.52 -9.52 6.46
CA LEU A 279 -1.16 -10.20 7.69
C LEU A 279 -0.83 -9.16 8.77
N LEU A 280 -1.84 -8.41 9.21
CA LEU A 280 -1.68 -7.31 10.16
C LEU A 280 -2.12 -7.68 11.58
N ASN A 281 -3.09 -8.57 11.73
CA ASN A 281 -3.56 -8.99 13.05
C ASN A 281 -2.47 -9.82 13.75
N PRO A 282 -1.96 -9.39 14.93
CA PRO A 282 -0.89 -10.09 15.63
C PRO A 282 -1.31 -11.48 16.17
N LEU A 283 -2.62 -11.76 16.25
CA LEU A 283 -3.17 -13.01 16.75
C LEU A 283 -3.31 -14.10 15.66
N ILE A 284 -2.98 -13.79 14.40
CA ILE A 284 -3.00 -14.82 13.35
C ILE A 284 -1.89 -15.83 13.63
N GLU A 285 -2.29 -17.09 13.70
CA GLU A 285 -1.40 -18.24 13.82
C GLU A 285 -1.17 -18.93 12.46
N GLU A 286 -0.24 -19.87 12.41
CA GLU A 286 0.03 -20.63 11.19
C GLU A 286 -1.17 -21.51 10.79
N ALA A 287 -1.89 -22.04 11.78
CA ALA A 287 -3.12 -22.79 11.57
C ALA A 287 -4.21 -21.98 10.84
N ASP A 288 -4.33 -20.68 11.14
CA ASP A 288 -5.29 -19.81 10.47
C ASP A 288 -4.96 -19.61 8.99
N ILE A 289 -3.66 -19.52 8.66
CA ILE A 289 -3.20 -19.40 7.27
C ILE A 289 -3.53 -20.67 6.49
N HIS A 290 -3.27 -21.85 7.08
CA HIS A 290 -3.65 -23.13 6.46
C HIS A 290 -5.16 -23.23 6.28
N ALA A 291 -5.94 -22.95 7.32
CA ALA A 291 -7.39 -22.97 7.26
C ALA A 291 -7.97 -22.04 6.18
N LEU A 292 -7.39 -20.84 6.01
CA LEU A 292 -7.75 -19.91 4.94
C LEU A 292 -7.51 -20.52 3.55
N LEU A 293 -6.32 -21.10 3.31
CA LEU A 293 -5.96 -21.66 2.00
C LEU A 293 -6.78 -22.92 1.71
N ASP A 294 -7.00 -23.79 2.69
CA ASP A 294 -7.84 -25.00 2.56
C ASP A 294 -9.29 -24.62 2.26
N ASP A 295 -9.82 -23.59 2.92
CA ASP A 295 -11.17 -23.06 2.66
C ASP A 295 -11.29 -22.54 1.22
N GLN A 296 -10.27 -21.83 0.72
CA GLN A 296 -10.23 -21.36 -0.66
C GLN A 296 -10.16 -22.51 -1.68
N VAL A 297 -9.43 -23.58 -1.40
CA VAL A 297 -9.41 -24.79 -2.25
C VAL A 297 -10.77 -25.49 -2.24
N ARG A 298 -11.35 -25.67 -1.06
CA ARG A 298 -12.69 -26.29 -0.89
C ARG A 298 -13.76 -25.55 -1.67
N LEU A 299 -13.86 -24.24 -1.47
CA LEU A 299 -14.79 -23.37 -2.20
C LEU A 299 -14.50 -23.33 -3.69
N GLY A 300 -13.22 -23.29 -4.05
CA GLY A 300 -12.77 -23.30 -5.44
C GLY A 300 -13.24 -24.54 -6.19
N ASN A 301 -13.16 -25.72 -5.60
CA ASN A 301 -13.65 -26.96 -6.21
C ASN A 301 -15.17 -26.91 -6.46
N GLN A 302 -15.97 -26.40 -5.52
CA GLN A 302 -17.40 -26.24 -5.68
C GLN A 302 -17.78 -25.26 -6.79
N ILE A 303 -17.04 -24.13 -6.85
CA ILE A 303 -17.27 -23.08 -7.86
C ILE A 303 -16.85 -23.56 -9.25
N ALA A 304 -15.75 -24.31 -9.36
CA ALA A 304 -15.28 -24.82 -10.64
C ALA A 304 -16.34 -25.72 -11.32
N SER A 305 -16.96 -26.63 -10.56
CA SER A 305 -18.05 -27.47 -11.05
C SER A 305 -19.28 -26.64 -11.52
N GLN A 306 -19.53 -25.50 -10.88
CA GLN A 306 -20.69 -24.65 -11.27
C GLN A 306 -20.41 -23.76 -12.49
N LEU A 307 -19.15 -23.35 -12.69
CA LEU A 307 -18.80 -22.39 -13.74
C LEU A 307 -18.35 -23.06 -15.05
N PHE A 308 -17.75 -24.26 -14.95
CA PHE A 308 -17.03 -24.87 -16.07
C PHE A 308 -17.53 -26.27 -16.47
N GLU A 309 -18.45 -26.87 -15.72
CA GLU A 309 -19.25 -28.07 -16.08
C GLU A 309 -20.66 -27.65 -16.57
#